data_547447af60b2614caafc9496f1fb3308
#
_entry.id   547447af60b2614caafc9496f1fb3308
#
_cell.length_a   1.000
_cell.length_b   1.000
_cell.length_c   1.000
_cell.angle_alpha   90.00
_cell.angle_beta   90.00
_cell.angle_gamma   90.00
#
_symmetry.space_group_name_H-M   'P 1'
#
loop_
_entity.id
_entity.type
_entity.pdbx_description
1 polymer ?
#
loop_
_entity_poly.entity_id
_entity_poly.type
_entity_poly.pdbx_seq_one_letter_code
_entity_poly.pdbx_strand_id
1 'polypeptide(L)'
;TEADVVRMMVGREIGGLYAHEPRTPGPLVLEARGLAGVGVGPVDLALHAGEVVCMAGLIGSGRTEVARLIFGAEPRQAGTVTIRGRASHPADPAAAIRDGIAMVPEDRKAQGLFLDHSVENNIAITSLSTFANAGVIRQRESRAAVLEQMKRLHLRASAVDLPVKALSGGNQQKAALARWLLRDSGVLILDEPTRGVDIGAKREIYELIDALARSGKAVLV
;
A
#
# COMPACT_ATOMS: atom_id res chain seq x y z
N THR A 1 -10.14 -35.21 -5.12
CA THR A 1 -10.82 -34.39 -4.10
C THR A 1 -10.81 -32.93 -4.49
N GLU A 2 -11.65 -32.08 -3.88
CA GLU A 2 -11.66 -30.62 -4.09
C GLU A 2 -10.26 -30.03 -3.85
N ALA A 3 -9.55 -30.51 -2.84
CA ALA A 3 -8.17 -30.11 -2.55
C ALA A 3 -7.19 -30.44 -3.71
N ASP A 4 -7.38 -31.56 -4.40
CA ASP A 4 -6.54 -31.94 -5.55
C ASP A 4 -6.81 -31.03 -6.76
N VAL A 5 -8.07 -30.66 -7.00
CA VAL A 5 -8.43 -29.70 -8.06
C VAL A 5 -7.82 -28.33 -7.77
N VAL A 6 -7.95 -27.84 -6.56
CA VAL A 6 -7.34 -26.57 -6.14
C VAL A 6 -5.82 -26.62 -6.27
N ARG A 7 -5.17 -27.72 -5.87
CA ARG A 7 -3.72 -27.91 -6.03
C ARG A 7 -3.30 -27.89 -7.50
N MET A 8 -4.07 -28.55 -8.40
CA MET A 8 -3.79 -28.55 -9.84
C MET A 8 -3.97 -27.16 -10.47
N MET A 9 -4.94 -26.36 -10.01
CA MET A 9 -5.18 -24.99 -10.50
C MET A 9 -4.12 -24.01 -10.02
N VAL A 10 -3.61 -24.15 -8.80
CA VAL A 10 -2.68 -23.23 -8.15
C VAL A 10 -1.22 -23.68 -8.24
N GLY A 11 -0.98 -24.96 -8.61
CA GLY A 11 0.34 -25.57 -8.76
C GLY A 11 1.06 -25.91 -7.44
N ARG A 12 0.41 -25.71 -6.29
CA ARG A 12 0.93 -26.00 -4.93
C ARG A 12 -0.20 -26.21 -3.92
N GLU A 13 0.09 -26.84 -2.80
CA GLU A 13 -0.87 -26.97 -1.70
C GLU A 13 -1.16 -25.60 -1.08
N ILE A 14 -2.45 -25.29 -0.92
CA ILE A 14 -2.92 -24.14 -0.16
C ILE A 14 -3.03 -24.57 1.32
N GLY A 15 -1.89 -24.83 1.95
CA GLY A 15 -1.84 -25.00 3.41
C GLY A 15 -1.87 -23.61 4.07
N GLY A 16 -2.96 -23.29 4.76
CA GLY A 16 -3.11 -22.07 5.54
C GLY A 16 -2.95 -20.80 4.70
N LEU A 17 -4.06 -20.22 4.21
CA LEU A 17 -4.05 -18.95 3.45
C LEU A 17 -3.47 -17.77 4.24
N TYR A 18 -3.34 -17.92 5.56
CA TYR A 18 -2.94 -16.83 6.47
C TYR A 18 -2.01 -17.38 7.55
N ALA A 19 -0.72 -17.29 7.33
CA ALA A 19 0.27 -17.44 8.41
C ALA A 19 0.41 -16.09 9.12
N HIS A 20 -0.50 -15.78 10.04
CA HIS A 20 -0.36 -14.63 10.92
C HIS A 20 0.24 -15.11 12.26
N GLU A 21 1.42 -14.60 12.58
CA GLU A 21 1.99 -14.77 13.92
C GLU A 21 1.52 -13.61 14.80
N PRO A 22 0.88 -13.89 15.97
CA PRO A 22 0.52 -12.85 16.92
C PRO A 22 1.73 -12.02 17.32
N ARG A 23 1.59 -10.71 17.31
CA ARG A 23 2.65 -9.76 17.68
C ARG A 23 2.15 -8.77 18.70
N THR A 24 3.04 -8.33 19.57
CA THR A 24 2.77 -7.19 20.44
C THR A 24 2.91 -5.92 19.61
N PRO A 25 1.85 -5.11 19.48
CA PRO A 25 1.93 -3.83 18.80
C PRO A 25 2.98 -2.92 19.44
N GLY A 26 3.71 -2.19 18.60
CA GLY A 26 4.68 -1.20 19.04
C GLY A 26 4.02 0.12 19.47
N PRO A 27 4.76 1.24 19.43
CA PRO A 27 4.20 2.55 19.76
C PRO A 27 3.12 2.98 18.77
N LEU A 28 2.19 3.83 19.24
CA LEU A 28 1.14 4.44 18.41
C LEU A 28 1.78 5.29 17.30
N VAL A 29 1.39 5.01 16.05
CA VAL A 29 1.90 5.71 14.86
C VAL A 29 0.87 6.63 14.26
N LEU A 30 -0.38 6.17 14.11
CA LEU A 30 -1.49 6.97 13.59
C LEU A 30 -2.67 6.87 14.54
N GLU A 31 -3.28 8.01 14.83
CA GLU A 31 -4.55 8.07 15.55
C GLU A 31 -5.50 9.00 14.81
N ALA A 32 -6.69 8.50 14.49
CA ALA A 32 -7.82 9.29 14.01
C ALA A 32 -8.88 9.32 15.09
N ARG A 33 -9.41 10.51 15.40
CA ARG A 33 -10.48 10.69 16.40
C ARG A 33 -11.63 11.50 15.81
N GLY A 34 -12.83 10.95 15.91
CA GLY A 34 -14.06 11.57 15.42
C GLY A 34 -14.00 11.89 13.92
N LEU A 35 -13.21 11.12 13.14
CA LEU A 35 -12.99 11.37 11.71
C LEU A 35 -14.31 11.26 10.95
N ALA A 36 -14.74 12.33 10.29
CA ALA A 36 -15.96 12.36 9.51
C ALA A 36 -15.80 13.13 8.20
N GLY A 37 -16.57 12.71 7.20
CA GLY A 37 -16.62 13.29 5.87
C GLY A 37 -17.94 12.98 5.18
N VAL A 38 -18.01 13.23 3.87
CA VAL A 38 -19.21 12.93 3.10
C VAL A 38 -19.47 11.41 3.11
N GLY A 39 -20.63 11.00 3.63
CA GLY A 39 -21.01 9.58 3.70
C GLY A 39 -20.30 8.76 4.78
N VAL A 40 -19.46 9.39 5.61
CA VAL A 40 -18.75 8.74 6.71
C VAL A 40 -19.07 9.44 8.02
N GLY A 41 -19.68 8.71 8.97
CA GLY A 41 -19.94 9.17 10.35
C GLY A 41 -18.65 9.18 11.16
N PRO A 42 -18.69 9.68 12.42
CA PRO A 42 -17.48 9.77 13.21
C PRO A 42 -16.84 8.40 13.44
N VAL A 43 -15.56 8.28 13.07
CA VAL A 43 -14.75 7.06 13.21
C VAL A 43 -13.52 7.34 14.07
N ASP A 44 -13.27 6.47 15.03
CA ASP A 44 -12.05 6.44 15.81
C ASP A 44 -11.20 5.25 15.37
N LEU A 45 -9.92 5.48 15.10
CA LEU A 45 -8.97 4.48 14.64
C LEU A 45 -7.59 4.74 15.23
N ALA A 46 -6.93 3.69 15.67
CA ALA A 46 -5.54 3.72 16.10
C ALA A 46 -4.73 2.65 15.37
N LEU A 47 -3.53 3.02 14.92
CA LEU A 47 -2.57 2.11 14.28
C LEU A 47 -1.24 2.17 15.03
N HIS A 48 -0.72 1.02 15.40
CA HIS A 48 0.58 0.89 16.06
C HIS A 48 1.66 0.37 15.11
N ALA A 49 2.90 0.65 15.41
CA ALA A 49 4.03 0.09 14.68
C ALA A 49 3.99 -1.46 14.76
N GLY A 50 4.17 -2.11 13.61
CA GLY A 50 4.13 -3.56 13.54
C GLY A 50 2.72 -4.17 13.52
N GLU A 51 1.67 -3.36 13.48
CA GLU A 51 0.29 -3.80 13.50
C GLU A 51 -0.33 -3.80 12.11
N VAL A 52 -1.23 -4.76 11.86
CA VAL A 52 -2.15 -4.77 10.73
C VAL A 52 -3.56 -4.64 11.27
N VAL A 53 -4.22 -3.53 11.01
CA VAL A 53 -5.63 -3.30 11.34
C VAL A 53 -6.46 -3.49 10.09
N CYS A 54 -7.52 -4.29 10.18
CA CYS A 54 -8.43 -4.54 9.07
C CYS A 54 -9.77 -3.88 9.29
N MET A 55 -10.22 -3.06 8.34
CA MET A 55 -11.56 -2.52 8.29
C MET A 55 -12.50 -3.51 7.61
N ALA A 56 -13.37 -4.15 8.37
CA ALA A 56 -14.37 -5.07 7.82
C ALA A 56 -15.71 -4.37 7.59
N GLY A 57 -16.38 -4.71 6.48
CA GLY A 57 -17.70 -4.16 6.17
C GLY A 57 -18.18 -4.55 4.78
N LEU A 58 -19.47 -4.36 4.52
CA LEU A 58 -20.06 -4.57 3.21
C LEU A 58 -19.62 -3.49 2.21
N ILE A 59 -19.85 -3.73 0.93
CA ILE A 59 -19.69 -2.70 -0.12
C ILE A 59 -20.55 -1.49 0.25
N GLY A 60 -19.96 -0.29 0.20
CA GLY A 60 -20.63 0.96 0.59
C GLY A 60 -20.62 1.24 2.09
N SER A 61 -19.86 0.50 2.91
CA SER A 61 -19.76 0.75 4.36
C SER A 61 -18.84 1.94 4.73
N GLY A 62 -18.25 2.63 3.77
CA GLY A 62 -17.42 3.81 4.02
C GLY A 62 -15.93 3.54 4.23
N ARG A 63 -15.44 2.30 4.03
CA ARG A 63 -14.01 1.93 4.23
C ARG A 63 -13.07 2.74 3.35
N THR A 64 -13.34 2.81 2.06
CA THR A 64 -12.58 3.59 1.08
C THR A 64 -12.58 5.07 1.42
N GLU A 65 -13.73 5.60 1.84
CA GLU A 65 -13.89 7.00 2.24
C GLU A 65 -13.03 7.30 3.49
N VAL A 66 -13.04 6.43 4.51
CA VAL A 66 -12.15 6.56 5.69
C VAL A 66 -10.69 6.60 5.26
N ALA A 67 -10.27 5.69 4.39
CA ALA A 67 -8.91 5.65 3.86
C ALA A 67 -8.54 6.97 3.15
N ARG A 68 -9.44 7.50 2.31
CA ARG A 68 -9.26 8.76 1.58
C ARG A 68 -9.23 9.99 2.48
N LEU A 69 -10.07 10.01 3.53
CA LEU A 69 -10.06 11.08 4.53
C LEU A 69 -8.73 11.14 5.30
N ILE A 70 -8.16 9.97 5.66
CA ILE A 70 -6.85 9.89 6.31
C ILE A 70 -5.74 10.35 5.36
N PHE A 71 -5.82 9.95 4.08
CA PHE A 71 -4.82 10.27 3.06
C PHE A 71 -4.95 11.69 2.48
N GLY A 72 -6.00 12.42 2.84
CA GLY A 72 -6.26 13.77 2.29
C GLY A 72 -6.71 13.77 0.83
N ALA A 73 -7.18 12.63 0.31
CA ALA A 73 -7.77 12.53 -1.02
C ALA A 73 -9.22 13.05 -1.05
N GLU A 74 -9.86 13.12 0.13
CA GLU A 74 -11.17 13.74 0.33
C GLU A 74 -11.11 14.71 1.52
N PRO A 75 -11.89 15.82 1.48
CA PRO A 75 -11.88 16.81 2.54
C PRO A 75 -12.58 16.27 3.80
N ARG A 76 -11.92 16.41 4.94
CA ARG A 76 -12.52 16.13 6.25
C ARG A 76 -13.52 17.20 6.64
N GLN A 77 -14.68 16.79 7.16
CA GLN A 77 -15.69 17.70 7.73
C GLN A 77 -15.50 17.86 9.24
N ALA A 78 -15.00 16.81 9.93
CA ALA A 78 -14.70 16.83 11.35
C ALA A 78 -13.61 15.82 11.72
N GLY A 79 -13.17 15.89 12.97
CA GLY A 79 -12.18 14.98 13.54
C GLY A 79 -10.73 15.41 13.32
N THR A 80 -9.84 14.65 13.94
CA THR A 80 -8.40 14.90 13.91
C THR A 80 -7.65 13.63 13.51
N VAL A 81 -6.50 13.82 12.87
CA VAL A 81 -5.53 12.75 12.63
C VAL A 81 -4.20 13.20 13.23
N THR A 82 -3.54 12.32 13.95
CA THR A 82 -2.18 12.53 14.43
C THR A 82 -1.25 11.44 13.90
N ILE A 83 -0.02 11.82 13.58
CA ILE A 83 1.05 10.89 13.20
C ILE A 83 2.18 11.05 14.21
N ARG A 84 2.50 9.96 14.93
CA ARG A 84 3.51 9.93 15.98
C ARG A 84 3.33 11.08 16.99
N GLY A 85 2.08 11.31 17.41
CA GLY A 85 1.70 12.35 18.37
C GLY A 85 1.69 13.78 17.82
N ARG A 86 1.98 14.00 16.53
CA ARG A 86 1.90 15.31 15.87
C ARG A 86 0.62 15.42 15.07
N ALA A 87 -0.07 16.55 15.19
CA ALA A 87 -1.25 16.80 14.39
C ALA A 87 -0.89 16.72 12.89
N SER A 88 -1.65 15.92 12.14
CA SER A 88 -1.54 15.80 10.70
C SER A 88 -2.87 16.21 10.09
N HIS A 89 -2.84 17.29 9.32
CA HIS A 89 -3.99 17.81 8.60
C HIS A 89 -3.68 17.84 7.11
N PRO A 90 -3.48 16.67 6.46
CA PRO A 90 -3.21 16.67 5.05
C PRO A 90 -4.39 17.29 4.30
N ALA A 91 -4.13 18.43 3.67
CA ALA A 91 -5.10 19.11 2.80
C ALA A 91 -5.19 18.42 1.44
N ASP A 92 -4.19 17.60 1.12
CA ASP A 92 -4.04 16.88 -0.12
C ASP A 92 -3.15 15.63 0.07
N PRO A 93 -3.16 14.70 -0.89
CA PRO A 93 -2.29 13.50 -0.85
C PRO A 93 -0.79 13.81 -0.73
N ALA A 94 -0.32 14.93 -1.30
CA ALA A 94 1.10 15.29 -1.22
C ALA A 94 1.51 15.63 0.21
N ALA A 95 0.62 16.27 0.99
CA ALA A 95 0.84 16.52 2.41
C ALA A 95 0.89 15.18 3.20
N ALA A 96 -0.07 14.28 2.95
CA ALA A 96 -0.07 12.96 3.60
C ALA A 96 1.22 12.17 3.31
N ILE A 97 1.70 12.21 2.08
CA ILE A 97 2.98 11.57 1.69
C ILE A 97 4.16 12.18 2.47
N ARG A 98 4.18 13.50 2.66
CA ARG A 98 5.23 14.16 3.47
C ARG A 98 5.17 13.74 4.94
N ASP A 99 3.97 13.49 5.47
CA ASP A 99 3.75 13.00 6.84
C ASP A 99 4.05 11.49 6.99
N GLY A 100 4.45 10.83 5.89
CA GLY A 100 4.82 9.41 5.88
C GLY A 100 3.65 8.45 5.76
N ILE A 101 2.51 8.91 5.24
CA ILE A 101 1.35 8.08 4.90
C ILE A 101 1.43 7.70 3.42
N ALA A 102 1.18 6.43 3.13
CA ALA A 102 1.05 5.88 1.79
C ALA A 102 -0.35 5.29 1.60
N MET A 103 -0.86 5.34 0.38
CA MET A 103 -2.14 4.71 0.04
C MET A 103 -2.04 3.95 -1.28
N VAL A 104 -2.45 2.69 -1.26
CA VAL A 104 -2.74 1.91 -2.46
C VAL A 104 -4.25 1.85 -2.61
N PRO A 105 -4.83 2.46 -3.64
CA PRO A 105 -6.27 2.54 -3.84
C PRO A 105 -6.83 1.21 -4.34
N GLU A 106 -8.14 1.02 -4.17
CA GLU A 106 -8.89 -0.14 -4.65
C GLU A 106 -8.75 -0.34 -6.17
N ASP A 107 -8.95 0.72 -6.96
CA ASP A 107 -8.72 0.69 -8.40
C ASP A 107 -7.31 1.19 -8.74
N ARG A 108 -6.36 0.24 -8.70
CA ARG A 108 -4.97 0.54 -9.06
C ARG A 108 -4.78 1.02 -10.48
N LYS A 109 -5.69 0.62 -11.42
CA LYS A 109 -5.56 0.98 -12.84
C LYS A 109 -5.97 2.42 -13.09
N ALA A 110 -7.04 2.87 -12.45
CA ALA A 110 -7.55 4.23 -12.62
C ALA A 110 -6.84 5.24 -11.69
N GLN A 111 -6.41 4.83 -10.50
CA GLN A 111 -5.96 5.74 -9.45
C GLN A 111 -4.55 5.46 -8.94
N GLY A 112 -4.06 4.22 -9.10
CA GLY A 112 -2.81 3.78 -8.48
C GLY A 112 -1.60 3.75 -9.42
N LEU A 113 -1.78 3.62 -10.74
CA LEU A 113 -0.70 3.39 -11.69
C LEU A 113 -0.86 4.25 -12.94
N PHE A 114 0.26 4.68 -13.49
CA PHE A 114 0.34 5.29 -14.82
C PHE A 114 0.59 4.19 -15.84
N LEU A 115 -0.50 3.67 -16.43
CA LEU A 115 -0.50 2.40 -17.18
C LEU A 115 0.46 2.39 -18.37
N ASP A 116 0.63 3.51 -19.06
CA ASP A 116 1.50 3.63 -20.23
C ASP A 116 2.96 3.96 -19.88
N HIS A 117 3.24 4.28 -18.61
CA HIS A 117 4.59 4.52 -18.13
C HIS A 117 5.28 3.22 -17.73
N SER A 118 6.62 3.23 -17.75
CA SER A 118 7.43 2.08 -17.35
C SER A 118 7.20 1.70 -15.88
N VAL A 119 7.54 0.46 -15.55
CA VAL A 119 7.56 -0.03 -14.18
C VAL A 119 8.49 0.85 -13.33
N GLU A 120 9.68 1.20 -13.85
CA GLU A 120 10.62 2.10 -13.20
C GLU A 120 9.96 3.43 -12.81
N ASN A 121 9.32 4.11 -13.78
CA ASN A 121 8.68 5.40 -13.53
C ASN A 121 7.56 5.28 -12.50
N ASN A 122 6.75 4.23 -12.58
CA ASN A 122 5.68 3.97 -11.62
C ASN A 122 6.19 3.76 -10.19
N ILE A 123 7.32 3.11 -10.02
CA ILE A 123 7.91 2.85 -8.70
C ILE A 123 8.61 4.11 -8.17
N ALA A 124 9.37 4.81 -9.02
CA ALA A 124 10.21 5.94 -8.60
C ALA A 124 9.43 7.22 -8.28
N ILE A 125 8.24 7.42 -8.87
CA ILE A 125 7.57 8.73 -8.96
C ILE A 125 7.38 9.45 -7.63
N THR A 126 7.03 8.74 -6.55
CA THR A 126 6.84 9.35 -5.22
C THR A 126 8.15 9.65 -4.50
N SER A 127 9.27 9.15 -5.01
CA SER A 127 10.60 9.27 -4.41
C SER A 127 11.59 10.07 -5.27
N LEU A 128 11.14 10.66 -6.38
CA LEU A 128 12.01 11.40 -7.31
C LEU A 128 12.80 12.52 -6.62
N SER A 129 12.20 13.22 -5.66
CA SER A 129 12.87 14.26 -4.89
C SER A 129 14.08 13.75 -4.10
N THR A 130 14.06 12.50 -3.66
CA THR A 130 15.18 11.85 -2.95
C THR A 130 16.39 11.65 -3.87
N PHE A 131 16.13 11.44 -5.16
CA PHE A 131 17.15 11.24 -6.18
C PHE A 131 17.51 12.52 -6.95
N ALA A 132 16.83 13.64 -6.68
CA ALA A 132 17.10 14.90 -7.34
C ALA A 132 18.19 15.69 -6.60
N ASN A 133 19.12 16.27 -7.39
CA ASN A 133 20.08 17.26 -6.91
C ASN A 133 20.07 18.46 -7.86
N ALA A 134 19.82 19.66 -7.33
CA ALA A 134 19.68 20.89 -8.12
C ALA A 134 18.72 20.76 -9.32
N GLY A 135 17.60 20.02 -9.15
CA GLY A 135 16.61 19.79 -10.21
C GLY A 135 16.95 18.70 -11.21
N VAL A 136 18.13 18.07 -11.11
CA VAL A 136 18.55 16.96 -11.98
C VAL A 136 18.41 15.63 -11.24
N ILE A 137 17.71 14.67 -11.88
CA ILE A 137 17.50 13.34 -11.31
C ILE A 137 18.74 12.48 -11.56
N ARG A 138 19.27 11.87 -10.50
CA ARG A 138 20.37 10.87 -10.55
C ARG A 138 19.80 9.52 -10.99
N GLN A 139 19.59 9.38 -12.32
CA GLN A 139 18.87 8.24 -12.89
C GLN A 139 19.45 6.88 -12.49
N ARG A 140 20.79 6.74 -12.45
CA ARG A 140 21.44 5.47 -12.09
C ARG A 140 21.10 5.04 -10.67
N GLU A 141 21.11 5.98 -9.72
CA GLU A 141 20.78 5.70 -8.32
C GLU A 141 19.30 5.36 -8.16
N SER A 142 18.42 6.15 -8.81
CA SER A 142 16.97 5.89 -8.83
C SER A 142 16.67 4.48 -9.38
N ARG A 143 17.25 4.13 -10.52
CA ARG A 143 17.07 2.82 -11.15
C ARG A 143 17.60 1.67 -10.28
N ALA A 144 18.75 1.84 -9.64
CA ALA A 144 19.29 0.83 -8.73
C ALA A 144 18.36 0.60 -7.54
N ALA A 145 17.83 1.67 -6.94
CA ALA A 145 16.87 1.58 -5.84
C ALA A 145 15.54 0.94 -6.26
N VAL A 146 15.04 1.23 -7.47
CA VAL A 146 13.86 0.59 -8.05
C VAL A 146 14.09 -0.92 -8.22
N LEU A 147 15.22 -1.32 -8.82
CA LEU A 147 15.55 -2.74 -9.03
C LEU A 147 15.66 -3.50 -7.70
N GLU A 148 16.17 -2.87 -6.65
CA GLU A 148 16.19 -3.46 -5.30
C GLU A 148 14.78 -3.72 -4.77
N GLN A 149 13.85 -2.76 -4.91
CA GLN A 149 12.46 -2.98 -4.51
C GLN A 149 11.77 -4.04 -5.36
N MET A 150 12.04 -4.07 -6.67
CA MET A 150 11.53 -5.11 -7.57
C MET A 150 12.00 -6.50 -7.13
N LYS A 151 13.28 -6.64 -6.75
CA LYS A 151 13.85 -7.89 -6.23
C LYS A 151 13.16 -8.32 -4.93
N ARG A 152 12.97 -7.40 -3.98
CA ARG A 152 12.28 -7.67 -2.69
C ARG A 152 10.86 -8.19 -2.90
N LEU A 153 10.17 -7.73 -3.95
CA LEU A 153 8.79 -8.09 -4.27
C LEU A 153 8.69 -9.21 -5.31
N HIS A 154 9.80 -9.85 -5.65
CA HIS A 154 9.85 -10.89 -6.70
C HIS A 154 9.28 -10.44 -8.05
N LEU A 155 9.47 -9.17 -8.40
CA LEU A 155 9.24 -8.66 -9.75
C LEU A 155 10.47 -8.94 -10.63
N ARG A 156 10.25 -9.38 -11.88
CA ARG A 156 11.37 -9.66 -12.80
C ARG A 156 12.09 -8.38 -13.18
N ALA A 157 13.40 -8.33 -13.02
CA ALA A 157 14.24 -7.18 -13.39
C ALA A 157 14.08 -6.77 -14.87
N SER A 158 13.87 -7.76 -15.78
CA SER A 158 13.61 -7.52 -17.20
C SER A 158 12.32 -6.74 -17.49
N ALA A 159 11.42 -6.61 -16.52
CA ALA A 159 10.19 -5.84 -16.67
C ALA A 159 10.36 -4.36 -16.37
N VAL A 160 11.52 -3.89 -15.90
CA VAL A 160 11.74 -2.52 -15.40
C VAL A 160 11.42 -1.44 -16.44
N ASP A 161 11.71 -1.68 -17.70
CA ASP A 161 11.47 -0.75 -18.82
C ASP A 161 10.10 -0.95 -19.50
N LEU A 162 9.40 -2.03 -19.18
CA LEU A 162 8.09 -2.30 -19.77
C LEU A 162 7.02 -1.35 -19.23
N PRO A 163 6.03 -0.96 -20.05
CA PRO A 163 4.83 -0.29 -19.56
C PRO A 163 4.14 -1.16 -18.50
N VAL A 164 3.72 -0.56 -17.38
CA VAL A 164 3.16 -1.34 -16.26
C VAL A 164 1.87 -2.08 -16.67
N LYS A 165 1.15 -1.62 -17.70
CA LYS A 165 0.00 -2.32 -18.27
C LYS A 165 0.33 -3.71 -18.82
N ALA A 166 1.58 -3.98 -19.20
CA ALA A 166 2.04 -5.28 -19.71
C ALA A 166 2.18 -6.33 -18.60
N LEU A 167 2.15 -5.92 -17.33
CA LEU A 167 2.24 -6.82 -16.19
C LEU A 167 0.88 -7.49 -15.88
N SER A 168 0.94 -8.71 -15.30
CA SER A 168 -0.22 -9.34 -14.69
C SER A 168 -0.78 -8.51 -13.53
N GLY A 169 -2.06 -8.72 -13.16
CA GLY A 169 -2.70 -7.99 -12.06
C GLY A 169 -1.92 -8.06 -10.75
N GLY A 170 -1.40 -9.23 -10.38
CA GLY A 170 -0.57 -9.38 -9.18
C GLY A 170 0.74 -8.60 -9.26
N ASN A 171 1.39 -8.59 -10.43
CA ASN A 171 2.62 -7.81 -10.62
C ASN A 171 2.37 -6.30 -10.68
N GLN A 172 1.22 -5.85 -11.21
CA GLN A 172 0.80 -4.45 -11.10
C GLN A 172 0.61 -4.03 -9.65
N GLN A 173 -0.02 -4.89 -8.83
CA GLN A 173 -0.19 -4.64 -7.40
C GLN A 173 1.15 -4.54 -6.67
N LYS A 174 2.07 -5.44 -6.97
CA LYS A 174 3.45 -5.38 -6.44
C LYS A 174 4.17 -4.10 -6.86
N ALA A 175 4.00 -3.63 -8.10
CA ALA A 175 4.58 -2.37 -8.56
C ALA A 175 4.01 -1.17 -7.79
N ALA A 176 2.69 -1.15 -7.53
CA ALA A 176 2.05 -0.13 -6.70
C ALA A 176 2.59 -0.13 -5.26
N LEU A 177 2.80 -1.32 -4.67
CA LEU A 177 3.40 -1.47 -3.34
C LEU A 177 4.89 -1.07 -3.34
N ALA A 178 5.66 -1.45 -4.37
CA ALA A 178 7.07 -1.10 -4.51
C ALA A 178 7.31 0.41 -4.44
N ARG A 179 6.43 1.22 -5.03
CA ARG A 179 6.44 2.69 -4.97
C ARG A 179 6.52 3.20 -3.53
N TRP A 180 5.68 2.65 -2.67
CA TRP A 180 5.58 3.10 -1.27
C TRP A 180 6.67 2.54 -0.38
N LEU A 181 7.22 1.37 -0.75
CA LEU A 181 8.41 0.83 -0.09
C LEU A 181 9.65 1.65 -0.41
N LEU A 182 9.79 2.10 -1.66
CA LEU A 182 10.87 2.99 -2.08
C LEU A 182 10.79 4.34 -1.36
N ARG A 183 9.58 4.84 -1.09
CA ARG A 183 9.34 6.07 -0.32
C ARG A 183 9.62 5.90 1.18
N ASP A 184 9.66 4.67 1.68
CA ASP A 184 9.83 4.32 3.10
C ASP A 184 8.75 4.90 4.03
N SER A 185 7.51 4.91 3.56
CA SER A 185 6.35 5.38 4.35
C SER A 185 6.18 4.54 5.61
N GLY A 186 5.86 5.19 6.74
CA GLY A 186 5.66 4.53 8.04
C GLY A 186 4.26 3.95 8.22
N VAL A 187 3.26 4.56 7.56
CA VAL A 187 1.86 4.13 7.54
C VAL A 187 1.49 3.73 6.11
N LEU A 188 0.92 2.55 5.96
CA LEU A 188 0.46 2.00 4.69
C LEU A 188 -1.05 1.75 4.76
N ILE A 189 -1.83 2.43 3.95
CA ILE A 189 -3.26 2.21 3.76
C ILE A 189 -3.42 1.41 2.47
N LEU A 190 -4.01 0.22 2.55
CA LEU A 190 -4.16 -0.70 1.44
C LEU A 190 -5.64 -0.98 1.24
N ASP A 191 -6.27 -0.27 0.32
CA ASP A 191 -7.70 -0.42 0.03
C ASP A 191 -7.90 -1.59 -0.94
N GLU A 192 -8.54 -2.67 -0.45
CA GLU A 192 -8.78 -3.92 -1.19
C GLU A 192 -7.52 -4.44 -1.94
N PRO A 193 -6.37 -4.65 -1.27
CA PRO A 193 -5.08 -4.89 -1.93
C PRO A 193 -5.02 -6.15 -2.77
N THR A 194 -5.99 -7.04 -2.64
CA THR A 194 -6.07 -8.30 -3.38
C THR A 194 -7.17 -8.33 -4.44
N ARG A 195 -7.85 -7.20 -4.67
CA ARG A 195 -8.90 -7.12 -5.70
C ARG A 195 -8.32 -7.30 -7.11
N GLY A 196 -8.96 -8.17 -7.88
CA GLY A 196 -8.59 -8.43 -9.29
C GLY A 196 -7.21 -9.07 -9.47
N VAL A 197 -6.75 -9.84 -8.48
CA VAL A 197 -5.56 -10.68 -8.57
C VAL A 197 -5.91 -12.16 -8.41
N ASP A 198 -5.12 -13.03 -9.01
CA ASP A 198 -5.29 -14.48 -8.89
C ASP A 198 -4.95 -14.99 -7.46
N ILE A 199 -5.38 -16.24 -7.17
CA ILE A 199 -5.23 -16.82 -5.83
C ILE A 199 -3.76 -16.94 -5.40
N GLY A 200 -2.84 -17.23 -6.34
CA GLY A 200 -1.42 -17.32 -6.05
C GLY A 200 -0.85 -15.97 -5.64
N ALA A 201 -1.19 -14.92 -6.40
CA ALA A 201 -0.77 -13.56 -6.11
C ALA A 201 -1.39 -12.99 -4.82
N LYS A 202 -2.63 -13.38 -4.46
CA LYS A 202 -3.25 -12.98 -3.18
C LYS A 202 -2.38 -13.41 -2.00
N ARG A 203 -1.94 -14.65 -1.98
CA ARG A 203 -1.08 -15.16 -0.90
C ARG A 203 0.21 -14.37 -0.80
N GLU A 204 0.87 -14.10 -1.92
CA GLU A 204 2.11 -13.32 -1.94
C GLU A 204 1.90 -11.89 -1.42
N ILE A 205 0.74 -11.27 -1.70
CA ILE A 205 0.38 -9.95 -1.18
C ILE A 205 0.16 -10.00 0.34
N TYR A 206 -0.52 -11.02 0.87
CA TYR A 206 -0.68 -11.18 2.31
C TYR A 206 0.64 -11.44 3.04
N GLU A 207 1.50 -12.30 2.49
CA GLU A 207 2.85 -12.53 3.02
C GLU A 207 3.67 -11.23 3.04
N LEU A 208 3.51 -10.39 2.01
CA LEU A 208 4.14 -9.08 1.95
C LEU A 208 3.58 -8.11 3.00
N ILE A 209 2.26 -8.02 3.17
CA ILE A 209 1.62 -7.19 4.20
C ILE A 209 2.14 -7.57 5.59
N ASP A 210 2.21 -8.87 5.86
CA ASP A 210 2.74 -9.39 7.11
C ASP A 210 4.23 -9.07 7.30
N ALA A 211 5.04 -9.19 6.24
CA ALA A 211 6.45 -8.81 6.27
C ALA A 211 6.65 -7.30 6.51
N LEU A 212 5.78 -6.45 5.95
CA LEU A 212 5.79 -5.00 6.17
C LEU A 212 5.47 -4.66 7.62
N ALA A 213 4.46 -5.28 8.20
CA ALA A 213 4.17 -5.13 9.62
C ALA A 213 5.35 -5.61 10.47
N ARG A 214 5.96 -6.77 10.17
CA ARG A 214 7.19 -7.24 10.86
C ARG A 214 8.34 -6.25 10.79
N SER A 215 8.44 -5.47 9.75
CA SER A 215 9.47 -4.42 9.64
C SER A 215 9.13 -3.13 10.42
N GLY A 216 8.05 -3.13 11.20
CA GLY A 216 7.63 -2.00 12.05
C GLY A 216 6.69 -1.00 11.34
N LYS A 217 6.20 -1.30 10.13
CA LYS A 217 5.20 -0.46 9.47
C LYS A 217 3.83 -0.62 10.15
N ALA A 218 3.05 0.45 10.23
CA ALA A 218 1.65 0.41 10.61
C ALA A 218 0.80 0.22 9.34
N VAL A 219 -0.02 -0.81 9.29
CA VAL A 219 -0.77 -1.17 8.08
C VAL A 219 -2.26 -1.15 8.36
N LEU A 220 -3.03 -0.44 7.52
CA LEU A 220 -4.49 -0.43 7.46
C LEU A 220 -4.93 -1.13 6.19
N VAL A 221 -5.84 -2.11 6.31
CA VAL A 221 -6.39 -2.88 5.18
C VAL A 221 -7.90 -2.77 5.16
#